data_69285174031ca0969b9b86fe2a24e038
#
_entry.id   69285174031ca0969b9b86fe2a24e038
#
_cell.length_a   1.000
_cell.length_b   1.000
_cell.length_c   1.000
_cell.angle_alpha   90.00
_cell.angle_beta   90.00
_cell.angle_gamma   90.00
#
_symmetry.space_group_name_H-M   'P 1'
#
loop_
_entity.id
_entity.type
_entity.pdbx_description
1 polymer ?
#
loop_
_entity_poly.entity_id
_entity_poly.type
_entity_poly.pdbx_seq_one_letter_code
_entity_poly.pdbx_strand_id
1 'polypeptide(L)'
;VTSPQTVILTLSVAYAVIGALLLVVLVYARLHWSLKAVAVVVTSAFYVVSFTEMRGLLGWASSDRLPATFKLLKARIVEPHSLEGDPGSIYLWVEQLDEDNRPSGIPRAFRVPYNDRLADKTHAAENEIALGHPQGGRAADFGG
;
A
#
# COMPACT_ATOMS: atom_id res chain seq x y z
N VAL A 1 24.10 -1.50 8.54
CA VAL A 1 22.73 -0.96 8.39
C VAL A 1 22.65 -0.41 6.98
N THR A 2 22.11 -1.17 6.04
CA THR A 2 21.89 -0.74 4.66
C THR A 2 20.77 0.30 4.65
N SER A 3 21.07 1.51 4.19
CA SER A 3 20.07 2.55 4.08
C SER A 3 18.99 2.13 3.05
N PRO A 4 17.71 2.50 3.23
CA PRO A 4 16.63 2.15 2.28
C PRO A 4 16.95 2.62 0.85
N GLN A 5 17.71 3.69 0.70
CA GLN A 5 18.16 4.19 -0.60
C GLN A 5 19.12 3.25 -1.30
N THR A 6 20.06 2.60 -0.55
CA THR A 6 20.99 1.61 -1.11
C THR A 6 20.24 0.36 -1.58
N VAL A 7 19.23 -0.08 -0.87
CA VAL A 7 18.40 -1.24 -1.27
C VAL A 7 17.66 -0.94 -2.58
N ILE A 8 17.03 0.22 -2.69
CA ILE A 8 16.31 0.64 -3.90
C ILE A 8 17.25 0.75 -5.09
N LEU A 9 18.43 1.36 -4.91
CA LEU A 9 19.45 1.48 -5.96
C LEU A 9 19.95 0.11 -6.42
N THR A 10 20.28 -0.78 -5.49
CA THR A 10 20.77 -2.13 -5.80
C THR A 10 19.71 -2.92 -6.57
N LEU A 11 18.46 -2.83 -6.15
CA LEU A 11 17.33 -3.50 -6.82
C LEU A 11 17.15 -2.95 -8.24
N SER A 12 17.17 -1.63 -8.42
CA SER A 12 17.03 -0.99 -9.72
C SER A 12 18.15 -1.37 -10.69
N VAL A 13 19.39 -1.42 -10.21
CA VAL A 13 20.54 -1.86 -11.02
C VAL A 13 20.41 -3.34 -11.38
N ALA A 14 20.01 -4.20 -10.45
CA ALA A 14 19.78 -5.61 -10.73
C ALA A 14 18.72 -5.83 -11.81
N TYR A 15 17.59 -5.10 -11.75
CA TYR A 15 16.57 -5.15 -12.78
C TYR A 15 17.07 -4.66 -14.13
N ALA A 16 17.85 -3.59 -14.19
CA ALA A 16 18.45 -3.08 -15.43
C ALA A 16 19.40 -4.09 -16.06
N VAL A 17 20.24 -4.75 -15.25
CA VAL A 17 21.18 -5.79 -15.71
C VAL A 17 20.44 -7.01 -16.25
N ILE A 18 19.41 -7.49 -15.56
CA ILE A 18 18.58 -8.61 -16.02
C ILE A 18 17.89 -8.27 -17.34
N GLY A 19 17.32 -7.07 -17.44
CA GLY A 19 16.70 -6.59 -18.68
C GLY A 19 17.67 -6.52 -19.86
N ALA A 20 18.86 -5.98 -19.64
CA ALA A 20 19.92 -5.91 -20.66
C ALA A 20 20.41 -7.29 -21.10
N LEU A 21 20.62 -8.22 -20.15
CA LEU A 21 20.98 -9.60 -20.43
C LEU A 21 19.93 -10.32 -21.27
N LEU A 22 18.67 -10.14 -20.94
CA LEU A 22 17.53 -10.71 -21.65
C LEU A 22 17.45 -10.15 -23.09
N LEU A 23 17.70 -8.86 -23.25
CA LEU A 23 17.72 -8.20 -24.55
C LEU A 23 18.89 -8.73 -25.42
N VAL A 24 20.06 -8.92 -24.84
CA VAL A 24 21.23 -9.52 -25.52
C VAL A 24 20.90 -10.95 -25.97
N VAL A 25 20.32 -11.77 -25.08
CA VAL A 25 19.94 -13.15 -25.43
C VAL A 25 18.88 -13.15 -26.53
N LEU A 26 17.90 -12.26 -26.49
CA LEU A 26 16.85 -12.17 -27.52
C LEU A 26 17.39 -11.81 -28.89
N VAL A 27 18.38 -10.90 -28.93
CA VAL A 27 18.97 -10.42 -30.21
C VAL A 27 19.98 -11.42 -30.78
N TYR A 28 20.88 -11.93 -29.94
CA TYR A 28 22.02 -12.73 -30.43
C TYR A 28 21.76 -14.24 -30.46
N ALA A 29 20.83 -14.77 -29.64
CA ALA A 29 20.55 -16.19 -29.65
C ALA A 29 19.76 -16.59 -30.89
N ARG A 30 20.24 -17.61 -31.62
CA ARG A 30 19.51 -18.27 -32.72
C ARG A 30 18.43 -19.20 -32.20
N LEU A 31 17.60 -18.70 -31.28
CA LEU A 31 16.49 -19.46 -30.71
C LEU A 31 15.27 -19.42 -31.62
N HIS A 32 14.47 -20.47 -31.57
CA HIS A 32 13.16 -20.52 -32.23
C HIS A 32 12.30 -19.34 -31.78
N TRP A 33 11.57 -18.76 -32.72
CA TRP A 33 10.73 -17.58 -32.45
C TRP A 33 9.73 -17.80 -31.30
N SER A 34 9.20 -18.99 -31.18
CA SER A 34 8.29 -19.38 -30.10
C SER A 34 8.94 -19.27 -28.71
N LEU A 35 10.22 -19.64 -28.57
CA LEU A 35 10.95 -19.51 -27.31
C LEU A 35 11.17 -18.04 -26.94
N LYS A 36 11.43 -17.21 -27.94
CA LYS A 36 11.55 -15.75 -27.74
C LYS A 36 10.23 -15.15 -27.25
N ALA A 37 9.11 -15.54 -27.88
CA ALA A 37 7.80 -15.09 -27.48
C ALA A 37 7.45 -15.52 -26.03
N VAL A 38 7.73 -16.75 -25.67
CA VAL A 38 7.52 -17.25 -24.29
C VAL A 38 8.38 -16.46 -23.30
N ALA A 39 9.66 -16.21 -23.60
CA ALA A 39 10.53 -15.45 -22.71
C ALA A 39 10.01 -14.01 -22.49
N VAL A 40 9.51 -13.36 -23.53
CA VAL A 40 8.89 -12.03 -23.41
C VAL A 40 7.65 -12.06 -22.53
N VAL A 41 6.75 -13.03 -22.76
CA VAL A 41 5.51 -13.17 -21.99
C VAL A 41 5.81 -13.44 -20.50
N VAL A 42 6.72 -14.37 -20.22
CA VAL A 42 7.11 -14.70 -18.82
C VAL A 42 7.73 -13.49 -18.13
N THR A 43 8.61 -12.78 -18.81
CA THR A 43 9.24 -11.59 -18.23
C THR A 43 8.22 -10.47 -17.99
N SER A 44 7.30 -10.26 -18.94
CA SER A 44 6.24 -9.26 -18.78
C SER A 44 5.30 -9.62 -17.62
N ALA A 45 4.91 -10.89 -17.49
CA ALA A 45 4.11 -11.38 -16.38
C ALA A 45 4.82 -11.16 -15.04
N PHE A 46 6.12 -11.46 -14.98
CA PHE A 46 6.94 -11.23 -13.78
C PHE A 46 6.97 -9.74 -13.39
N TYR A 47 7.12 -8.83 -14.35
CA TYR A 47 7.08 -7.40 -14.07
C TYR A 47 5.73 -6.93 -13.55
N VAL A 48 4.63 -7.43 -14.11
CA VAL A 48 3.27 -7.10 -13.65
C VAL A 48 3.08 -7.57 -12.21
N VAL A 49 3.44 -8.81 -11.89
CA VAL A 49 3.33 -9.36 -10.53
C VAL A 49 4.22 -8.57 -9.57
N SER A 50 5.48 -8.32 -9.92
CA SER A 50 6.39 -7.54 -9.08
C SER A 50 5.89 -6.12 -8.83
N PHE A 51 5.28 -5.49 -9.82
CA PHE A 51 4.70 -4.15 -9.68
C PHE A 51 3.49 -4.14 -8.75
N THR A 52 2.61 -5.15 -8.84
CA THR A 52 1.44 -5.24 -7.95
C THR A 52 1.84 -5.48 -6.51
N GLU A 53 2.81 -6.34 -6.26
CA GLU A 53 3.37 -6.57 -4.92
C GLU A 53 4.07 -5.32 -4.35
N MET A 54 4.80 -4.60 -5.19
CA MET A 54 5.52 -3.38 -4.78
C MET A 54 4.56 -2.25 -4.38
N ARG A 55 3.34 -2.20 -4.92
CA ARG A 55 2.32 -1.22 -4.48
C ARG A 55 2.02 -1.31 -2.99
N GLY A 56 2.02 -2.51 -2.42
CA GLY A 56 1.86 -2.70 -0.98
C GLY A 56 3.03 -2.17 -0.14
N LEU A 57 4.23 -2.08 -0.72
CA LEU A 57 5.45 -1.59 -0.05
C LEU A 57 5.63 -0.07 -0.15
N LEU A 58 5.01 0.57 -1.13
CA LEU A 58 5.16 2.01 -1.39
C LEU A 58 4.35 2.90 -0.44
N GLY A 59 3.72 2.33 0.59
CA GLY A 59 3.00 3.10 1.62
C GLY A 59 1.72 3.77 1.11
N TRP A 60 1.18 3.36 -0.01
CA TRP A 60 -0.11 3.83 -0.48
C TRP A 60 -1.21 3.27 0.42
N ALA A 61 -2.19 4.11 0.70
CA ALA A 61 -3.31 3.70 1.53
C ALA A 61 -4.01 2.49 0.90
N SER A 62 -4.04 1.37 1.63
CA SER A 62 -4.72 0.16 1.19
C SER A 62 -6.22 0.39 1.12
N SER A 63 -6.85 -0.14 0.08
CA SER A 63 -8.31 -0.23 -0.03
C SER A 63 -8.85 -1.57 0.51
N ASP A 64 -7.98 -2.37 1.12
CA ASP A 64 -8.37 -3.61 1.77
C ASP A 64 -9.23 -3.33 3.01
N ARG A 65 -9.85 -4.39 3.54
CA ARG A 65 -10.61 -4.29 4.78
C ARG A 65 -9.70 -3.89 5.94
N LEU A 66 -10.21 -3.02 6.80
CA LEU A 66 -9.55 -2.67 8.05
C LEU A 66 -9.33 -3.91 8.91
N PRO A 67 -8.23 -3.98 9.69
CA PRO A 67 -8.05 -5.00 10.72
C PRO A 67 -9.22 -5.01 11.69
N ALA A 68 -9.58 -6.19 12.21
CA ALA A 68 -10.72 -6.35 13.13
C ALA A 68 -10.62 -5.39 14.32
N THR A 69 -9.42 -5.26 14.89
CA THR A 69 -9.07 -4.33 15.97
C THR A 69 -7.78 -3.61 15.61
N PHE A 70 -7.75 -2.31 15.84
CA PHE A 70 -6.59 -1.49 15.53
C PHE A 70 -6.46 -0.30 16.47
N LYS A 71 -5.25 0.20 16.58
CA LYS A 71 -4.94 1.49 17.22
C LYS A 71 -4.84 2.54 16.13
N LEU A 72 -5.59 3.62 16.27
CA LEU A 72 -5.50 4.77 15.38
C LEU A 72 -4.29 5.61 15.76
N LEU A 73 -3.40 5.85 14.81
CA LEU A 73 -2.23 6.70 15.01
C LEU A 73 -2.48 8.12 14.49
N LYS A 74 -3.08 8.21 13.31
CA LYS A 74 -3.44 9.48 12.66
C LYS A 74 -4.54 9.24 11.62
N ALA A 75 -5.32 10.29 11.34
CA ALA A 75 -6.25 10.27 10.24
C ALA A 75 -6.10 11.53 9.36
N ARG A 76 -6.61 11.44 8.15
CA ARG A 76 -6.79 12.58 7.24
C ARG A 76 -8.11 12.43 6.53
N ILE A 77 -8.95 13.43 6.71
CA ILE A 77 -10.26 13.49 6.08
C ILE A 77 -10.18 14.36 4.84
N VAL A 78 -10.63 13.83 3.71
CA VAL A 78 -10.79 14.56 2.46
C VAL A 78 -12.28 14.60 2.17
N GLU A 79 -12.86 15.76 2.31
CA GLU A 79 -14.29 15.99 2.08
C GLU A 79 -14.64 15.85 0.60
N PRO A 80 -15.88 15.45 0.27
CA PRO A 80 -16.35 15.39 -1.11
C PRO A 80 -16.33 16.76 -1.76
N HIS A 81 -15.79 16.86 -2.98
CA HIS A 81 -15.84 18.07 -3.80
C HIS A 81 -16.81 17.88 -4.96
N SER A 82 -17.98 18.44 -4.81
CA SER A 82 -19.09 18.31 -5.80
C SER A 82 -18.74 18.85 -7.19
N LEU A 83 -17.80 19.82 -7.29
CA LEU A 83 -17.38 20.41 -8.54
C LEU A 83 -16.40 19.54 -9.34
N GLU A 84 -15.70 18.63 -8.68
CA GLU A 84 -14.69 17.75 -9.28
C GLU A 84 -15.14 16.29 -9.37
N GLY A 85 -16.34 15.98 -8.86
CA GLY A 85 -16.87 14.61 -8.82
C GLY A 85 -16.10 13.68 -7.89
N ASP A 86 -15.33 14.24 -6.96
CA ASP A 86 -14.61 13.46 -5.95
C ASP A 86 -15.56 13.08 -4.81
N PRO A 87 -15.83 11.78 -4.57
CA PRO A 87 -16.71 11.33 -3.51
C PRO A 87 -16.15 11.54 -2.09
N GLY A 88 -14.91 12.02 -1.98
CA GLY A 88 -14.19 12.13 -0.72
C GLY A 88 -13.63 10.80 -0.21
N SER A 89 -12.73 10.89 0.74
CA SER A 89 -12.11 9.71 1.33
C SER A 89 -11.55 10.03 2.71
N ILE A 90 -11.56 9.04 3.59
CA ILE A 90 -10.91 9.12 4.89
C ILE A 90 -9.70 8.19 4.88
N TYR A 91 -8.54 8.75 5.16
CA TYR A 91 -7.29 8.00 5.26
C TYR A 91 -6.99 7.78 6.74
N LEU A 92 -6.85 6.52 7.12
CA LEU A 92 -6.58 6.11 8.49
C LEU A 92 -5.18 5.49 8.54
N TRP A 93 -4.33 6.01 9.39
CA TRP A 93 -3.05 5.39 9.70
C TRP A 93 -3.22 4.60 10.98
N VAL A 94 -3.22 3.29 10.87
CA VAL A 94 -3.57 2.39 11.94
C VAL A 94 -2.49 1.32 12.15
N GLU A 95 -2.42 0.83 13.36
CA GLU A 95 -1.60 -0.30 13.75
C GLU A 95 -2.51 -1.42 14.23
N GLN A 96 -2.37 -2.60 13.64
CA GLN A 96 -3.18 -3.75 14.01
C GLN A 96 -2.87 -4.16 15.44
N LEU A 97 -3.91 -4.47 16.22
CA LEU A 97 -3.80 -5.05 17.54
C LEU A 97 -4.00 -6.56 17.45
N ASP A 98 -3.22 -7.29 18.23
CA ASP A 98 -3.41 -8.73 18.42
C ASP A 98 -4.56 -9.02 19.42
N GLU A 99 -4.81 -10.29 19.71
CA GLU A 99 -5.85 -10.71 20.64
C GLU A 99 -5.63 -10.18 22.07
N ASP A 100 -4.40 -9.86 22.42
CA ASP A 100 -4.00 -9.28 23.72
C ASP A 100 -3.99 -7.73 23.71
N ASN A 101 -4.54 -7.10 22.68
CA ASN A 101 -4.50 -5.64 22.46
C ASN A 101 -3.07 -5.06 22.36
N ARG A 102 -2.09 -5.86 21.94
CA ARG A 102 -0.73 -5.38 21.72
C ARG A 102 -0.55 -4.92 20.28
N PRO A 103 0.11 -3.77 20.07
CA PRO A 103 0.39 -3.27 18.72
C PRO A 103 1.35 -4.20 17.97
N SER A 104 1.07 -4.43 16.70
CA SER A 104 1.91 -5.27 15.81
C SER A 104 3.28 -4.67 15.50
N GLY A 105 3.50 -3.39 15.79
CA GLY A 105 4.72 -2.65 15.45
C GLY A 105 4.81 -2.24 13.98
N ILE A 106 3.82 -2.56 13.15
CA ILE A 106 3.81 -2.26 11.71
C ILE A 106 2.58 -1.41 11.37
N PRO A 107 2.71 -0.07 11.36
CA PRO A 107 1.62 0.81 10.97
C PRO A 107 1.34 0.72 9.47
N ARG A 108 0.05 0.77 9.12
CA ARG A 108 -0.43 0.79 7.73
C ARG A 108 -1.46 1.88 7.51
N ALA A 109 -1.45 2.46 6.32
CA ALA A 109 -2.46 3.39 5.87
C ALA A 109 -3.61 2.65 5.17
N PHE A 110 -4.85 3.00 5.52
CA PHE A 110 -6.06 2.50 4.88
C PHE A 110 -6.89 3.65 4.35
N ARG A 111 -7.55 3.43 3.23
CA ARG A 111 -8.50 4.35 2.64
C ARG A 111 -9.90 3.78 2.79
N VAL A 112 -10.78 4.55 3.41
CA VAL A 112 -12.20 4.22 3.51
C VAL A 112 -13.04 5.31 2.81
N PRO A 113 -14.21 4.95 2.26
CA PRO A 113 -15.11 5.92 1.66
C PRO A 113 -15.52 6.98 2.67
N TYR A 114 -15.69 8.22 2.20
CA TYR A 114 -16.18 9.31 3.03
C TYR A 114 -17.62 9.04 3.50
N ASN A 115 -17.86 9.32 4.76
CA ASN A 115 -19.19 9.34 5.35
C ASN A 115 -19.15 10.35 6.50
N ASP A 116 -20.15 11.24 6.57
CA ASP A 116 -20.23 12.32 7.58
C ASP A 116 -20.10 11.79 9.01
N ARG A 117 -20.85 10.73 9.34
CA ARG A 117 -20.80 10.10 10.67
C ARG A 117 -19.41 9.54 10.99
N LEU A 118 -18.71 9.03 9.99
CA LEU A 118 -17.38 8.49 10.15
C LEU A 118 -16.36 9.63 10.28
N ALA A 119 -16.52 10.70 9.53
CA ALA A 119 -15.70 11.90 9.62
C ALA A 119 -15.77 12.51 11.02
N ASP A 120 -16.97 12.68 11.56
CA ASP A 120 -17.18 13.21 12.94
C ASP A 120 -16.50 12.34 14.00
N LYS A 121 -16.68 11.01 13.91
CA LYS A 121 -16.00 10.07 14.83
C LYS A 121 -14.49 10.15 14.71
N THR A 122 -13.98 10.29 13.49
CA THR A 122 -12.56 10.39 13.22
C THR A 122 -11.98 11.69 13.77
N HIS A 123 -12.67 12.80 13.61
CA HIS A 123 -12.29 14.08 14.22
C HIS A 123 -12.26 14.01 15.75
N ALA A 124 -13.28 13.40 16.36
CA ALA A 124 -13.31 13.21 17.81
C ALA A 124 -12.10 12.36 18.27
N ALA A 125 -11.81 11.27 17.57
CA ALA A 125 -10.66 10.43 17.89
C ALA A 125 -9.31 11.15 17.71
N GLU A 126 -9.16 11.99 16.68
CA GLU A 126 -7.95 12.80 16.49
C GLU A 126 -7.74 13.79 17.64
N ASN A 127 -8.81 14.42 18.10
CA ASN A 127 -8.75 15.35 19.24
C ASN A 127 -8.30 14.62 20.53
N GLU A 128 -8.82 13.43 20.78
CA GLU A 128 -8.40 12.62 21.93
C GLU A 128 -6.92 12.18 21.83
N ILE A 129 -6.48 11.81 20.63
CA ILE A 129 -5.07 11.48 20.37
C ILE A 129 -4.18 12.71 20.63
N ALA A 130 -4.60 13.89 20.21
CA ALA A 130 -3.87 15.15 20.45
C ALA A 130 -3.76 15.47 21.95
N LEU A 131 -4.72 15.05 22.76
CA LEU A 131 -4.71 15.14 24.22
C LEU A 131 -3.86 14.04 24.89
N GLY A 132 -3.28 13.14 24.11
CA GLY A 132 -2.44 12.05 24.61
C GLY A 132 -3.22 10.77 24.98
N HIS A 133 -4.49 10.69 24.63
CA HIS A 133 -5.33 9.51 24.85
C HIS A 133 -5.32 8.60 23.61
N PRO A 134 -4.65 7.42 23.67
CA PRO A 134 -4.64 6.50 22.55
C PRO A 134 -6.05 6.03 22.19
N GLN A 135 -6.42 6.08 20.91
CA GLN A 135 -7.72 5.64 20.42
C GLN A 135 -7.62 4.31 19.69
N GLY A 136 -8.47 3.36 20.10
CA GLY A 136 -8.67 2.10 19.39
C GLY A 136 -9.93 2.14 18.55
N GLY A 137 -9.93 1.40 17.45
CA GLY A 137 -11.08 1.23 16.57
C GLY A 137 -11.34 -0.24 16.24
N ARG A 138 -12.58 -0.53 15.85
CA ARG A 138 -12.98 -1.81 15.29
C ARG A 138 -13.44 -1.63 13.85
N ALA A 139 -13.08 -2.55 12.98
CA ALA A 139 -13.49 -2.49 11.57
C ALA A 139 -15.01 -2.38 11.38
N ALA A 140 -15.78 -3.04 12.26
CA ALA A 140 -17.25 -2.97 12.25
C ALA A 140 -17.80 -1.55 12.43
N ASP A 141 -17.07 -0.66 13.09
CA ASP A 141 -17.47 0.75 13.28
C ASP A 141 -17.22 1.60 12.04
N PHE A 142 -16.45 1.11 11.08
CA PHE A 142 -16.02 1.78 9.85
C PHE A 142 -16.65 1.18 8.59
N GLY A 143 -17.70 0.37 8.71
CA GLY A 143 -18.45 -0.17 7.58
C GLY A 143 -17.80 -1.38 6.90
N GLY A 144 -17.00 -2.13 7.65
CA GLY A 144 -16.41 -3.41 7.24
C GLY A 144 -17.40 -4.57 7.38
#